data_9983bcaa755a841dec1db3600f43e5cc
#
_entry.id   9983bcaa755a841dec1db3600f43e5cc
#
_cell.length_a   1.000
_cell.length_b   1.000
_cell.length_c   1.000
_cell.angle_alpha   90.00
_cell.angle_beta   90.00
_cell.angle_gamma   90.00
#
_symmetry.space_group_name_H-M   'P 1'
#
loop_
_entity.id
_entity.type
_entity.pdbx_description
1 polymer ?
#
loop_
_entity_poly.entity_id
_entity_poly.type
_entity_poly.pdbx_seq_one_letter_code
_entity_poly.pdbx_strand_id
1 'polypeptide(L)'
;MEIWATENGVTKKLVFSGDLGNVDQPVIRDPSFVTEADYVIMESTYGNRNHTEVWSYTEDLAKIIDDTMAKGGNVVIPAFAVGRTQELLYFIREIKDKQLVKSNPDFPVYIDSPLARREDRKSVV
;
A
#
# COMPACT_ATOMS: atom_id res chain seq x y z
N MET A 1 -7.49 -7.19 -15.60
CA MET A 1 -8.62 -7.13 -16.55
C MET A 1 -8.49 -8.26 -17.55
N GLU A 2 -9.59 -8.97 -17.85
CA GLU A 2 -9.60 -10.08 -18.81
C GLU A 2 -10.47 -9.68 -20.01
N ILE A 3 -9.98 -9.91 -21.22
CA ILE A 3 -10.67 -9.58 -22.49
C ILE A 3 -10.63 -10.81 -23.39
N TRP A 4 -11.78 -11.16 -23.94
CA TRP A 4 -11.91 -12.18 -24.98
C TRP A 4 -12.13 -11.50 -26.33
N ALA A 5 -11.16 -11.63 -27.21
CA ALA A 5 -11.22 -11.07 -28.57
C ALA A 5 -11.46 -12.19 -29.58
N THR A 6 -12.44 -12.03 -30.47
CA THR A 6 -12.77 -13.02 -31.49
C THR A 6 -12.54 -12.42 -32.87
N GLU A 7 -11.72 -13.09 -33.68
CA GLU A 7 -11.48 -12.74 -35.07
C GLU A 7 -11.47 -14.03 -35.90
N ASN A 8 -12.16 -14.03 -37.05
CA ASN A 8 -12.28 -15.18 -37.96
C ASN A 8 -12.73 -16.48 -37.26
N GLY A 9 -13.61 -16.38 -36.25
CA GLY A 9 -14.10 -17.54 -35.52
C GLY A 9 -13.13 -18.11 -34.47
N VAL A 10 -11.96 -17.48 -34.26
CA VAL A 10 -10.98 -17.86 -33.24
C VAL A 10 -11.05 -16.84 -32.12
N THR A 11 -11.29 -17.32 -30.90
CA THR A 11 -11.31 -16.46 -29.69
C THR A 11 -9.99 -16.58 -28.96
N LYS A 12 -9.42 -15.46 -28.57
CA LYS A 12 -8.21 -15.37 -27.76
C LYS A 12 -8.50 -14.63 -26.46
N LYS A 13 -7.92 -15.11 -25.35
CA LYS A 13 -8.00 -14.50 -24.03
C LYS A 13 -6.75 -13.65 -23.78
N LEU A 14 -6.95 -12.33 -23.62
CA LEU A 14 -5.91 -11.38 -23.23
C LEU A 14 -6.08 -11.01 -21.77
N VAL A 15 -5.00 -10.98 -21.03
CA VAL A 15 -4.97 -10.58 -19.62
C VAL A 15 -4.05 -9.38 -19.47
N PHE A 16 -4.60 -8.33 -18.86
CA PHE A 16 -3.84 -7.14 -18.50
C PHE A 16 -3.73 -7.07 -16.96
N SER A 17 -2.51 -7.09 -16.44
CA SER A 17 -2.30 -7.04 -14.99
C SER A 17 -2.74 -5.69 -14.39
N GLY A 18 -2.52 -4.59 -15.10
CA GLY A 18 -2.47 -3.29 -14.47
C GLY A 18 -1.37 -3.26 -13.41
N ASP A 19 -1.52 -2.40 -12.41
CA ASP A 19 -0.64 -2.36 -11.25
C ASP A 19 -1.06 -3.47 -10.27
N LEU A 20 -0.23 -4.49 -10.13
CA LEU A 20 -0.47 -5.56 -9.16
C LEU A 20 0.11 -5.15 -7.80
N GLY A 21 -0.73 -5.17 -6.77
CA GLY A 21 -0.30 -5.02 -5.38
C GLY A 21 0.23 -6.33 -4.79
N ASN A 22 0.79 -6.25 -3.58
CA ASN A 22 1.14 -7.42 -2.80
C ASN A 22 -0.12 -8.11 -2.24
N VAL A 23 0.01 -9.36 -1.85
CA VAL A 23 -0.98 -10.12 -1.08
C VAL A 23 -0.93 -9.72 0.40
N ASP A 24 -1.97 -10.07 1.15
CA ASP A 24 -2.06 -9.86 2.61
C ASP A 24 -1.94 -8.39 3.03
N GLN A 25 -2.44 -7.46 2.21
CA GLN A 25 -2.47 -6.03 2.55
C GLN A 25 -3.65 -5.73 3.50
N PRO A 26 -3.44 -4.95 4.59
CA PRO A 26 -4.46 -4.80 5.65
C PRO A 26 -5.75 -4.11 5.20
N VAL A 27 -5.75 -3.34 4.12
CA VAL A 27 -6.90 -2.50 3.69
C VAL A 27 -7.40 -2.86 2.30
N ILE A 28 -6.65 -3.62 1.51
CA ILE A 28 -6.94 -3.93 0.10
C ILE A 28 -7.15 -5.43 -0.04
N ARG A 29 -8.14 -5.83 -0.84
CA ARG A 29 -8.34 -7.25 -1.16
C ARG A 29 -7.19 -7.77 -2.00
N ASP A 30 -6.82 -9.01 -1.75
CA ASP A 30 -5.83 -9.71 -2.56
C ASP A 30 -6.23 -9.75 -4.04
N PRO A 31 -5.25 -9.72 -4.96
CA PRO A 31 -5.51 -9.84 -6.37
C PRO A 31 -6.09 -11.22 -6.70
N SER A 32 -7.07 -11.25 -7.61
CA SER A 32 -7.59 -12.52 -8.13
C SER A 32 -6.58 -13.15 -9.09
N PHE A 33 -6.26 -14.42 -8.87
CA PHE A 33 -5.37 -15.16 -9.77
C PHE A 33 -6.08 -15.56 -11.05
N VAL A 34 -5.41 -15.35 -12.18
CA VAL A 34 -5.83 -15.82 -13.48
C VAL A 34 -5.05 -17.10 -13.82
N THR A 35 -5.76 -18.16 -14.10
CA THR A 35 -5.16 -19.51 -14.31
C THR A 35 -4.75 -19.78 -15.74
N GLU A 36 -5.38 -19.11 -16.72
CA GLU A 36 -5.13 -19.32 -18.15
C GLU A 36 -5.27 -18.02 -18.95
N ALA A 37 -4.41 -17.84 -19.93
CA ALA A 37 -4.47 -16.77 -20.91
C ALA A 37 -3.73 -17.16 -22.19
N ASP A 38 -4.17 -16.66 -23.35
CA ASP A 38 -3.39 -16.74 -24.59
C ASP A 38 -2.29 -15.68 -24.60
N TYR A 39 -2.58 -14.48 -24.08
CA TYR A 39 -1.64 -13.36 -23.99
C TYR A 39 -1.73 -12.69 -22.62
N VAL A 40 -0.58 -12.38 -22.05
CA VAL A 40 -0.46 -11.63 -20.78
C VAL A 40 0.32 -10.35 -21.04
N ILE A 41 -0.28 -9.23 -20.70
CA ILE A 41 0.33 -7.90 -20.72
C ILE A 41 0.46 -7.44 -19.27
N MET A 42 1.68 -7.33 -18.77
CA MET A 42 1.95 -7.00 -17.38
C MET A 42 3.04 -5.94 -17.24
N GLU A 43 2.96 -5.16 -16.17
CA GLU A 43 4.00 -4.25 -15.79
C GLU A 43 5.25 -5.01 -15.29
N SER A 44 6.41 -4.36 -15.28
CA SER A 44 7.65 -4.95 -14.79
C SER A 44 8.53 -3.95 -14.02
N THR A 45 7.91 -2.97 -13.39
CA THR A 45 8.59 -1.85 -12.73
C THR A 45 9.65 -2.32 -11.73
N TYR A 46 9.35 -3.35 -10.96
CA TYR A 46 10.26 -3.96 -10.01
C TYR A 46 10.67 -5.40 -10.38
N GLY A 47 10.56 -5.76 -11.66
CA GLY A 47 10.83 -7.12 -12.16
C GLY A 47 12.26 -7.63 -11.94
N ASN A 48 13.19 -6.74 -11.61
CA ASN A 48 14.61 -7.05 -11.39
C ASN A 48 15.02 -7.15 -9.92
N ARG A 49 14.08 -7.07 -8.97
CA ARG A 49 14.38 -7.12 -7.53
C ARG A 49 13.27 -7.78 -6.73
N ASN A 50 13.62 -8.33 -5.59
CA ASN A 50 12.67 -8.79 -4.59
C ASN A 50 12.34 -7.65 -3.61
N HIS A 51 11.09 -7.58 -3.17
CA HIS A 51 10.72 -6.74 -2.05
C HIS A 51 11.18 -7.38 -0.74
N THR A 52 11.56 -6.55 0.24
CA THR A 52 11.80 -7.01 1.60
C THR A 52 10.51 -7.58 2.21
N GLU A 53 10.65 -8.60 3.05
CA GLU A 53 9.51 -9.21 3.73
C GLU A 53 8.74 -8.18 4.57
N VAL A 54 7.41 -8.27 4.51
CA VAL A 54 6.47 -7.28 5.06
C VAL A 54 6.36 -7.30 6.60
N TRP A 55 7.01 -8.26 7.28
CA TRP A 55 6.77 -8.63 8.68
C TRP A 55 7.16 -7.58 9.74
N SER A 56 7.87 -6.52 9.39
CA SER A 56 8.37 -5.53 10.36
C SER A 56 7.99 -4.07 10.08
N TYR A 57 7.08 -3.79 9.15
CA TYR A 57 6.77 -2.40 8.79
C TYR A 57 6.32 -1.54 9.98
N THR A 58 5.52 -2.08 10.87
CA THR A 58 5.03 -1.36 12.05
C THR A 58 6.18 -1.04 13.00
N GLU A 59 7.05 -2.03 13.29
CA GLU A 59 8.18 -1.84 14.20
C GLU A 59 9.27 -0.96 13.60
N ASP A 60 9.59 -1.15 12.32
CA ASP A 60 10.58 -0.33 11.61
C ASP A 60 10.12 1.13 11.52
N LEU A 61 8.85 1.35 11.19
CA LEU A 61 8.27 2.68 11.16
C LEU A 61 8.25 3.32 12.55
N ALA A 62 7.88 2.56 13.59
CA ALA A 62 7.89 3.03 14.97
C ALA A 62 9.30 3.44 15.40
N LYS A 63 10.32 2.65 15.07
CA LYS A 63 11.72 2.95 15.37
C LYS A 63 12.18 4.23 14.68
N ILE A 64 11.87 4.41 13.38
CA ILE A 64 12.21 5.63 12.63
C ILE A 64 11.56 6.85 13.28
N ILE A 65 10.29 6.75 13.68
CA ILE A 65 9.57 7.84 14.34
C ILE A 65 10.23 8.14 15.70
N ASP A 66 10.49 7.12 16.52
CA ASP A 66 11.06 7.28 17.86
C ASP A 66 12.46 7.92 17.80
N ASP A 67 13.36 7.39 16.97
CA ASP A 67 14.71 7.91 16.75
C ASP A 67 14.71 9.37 16.24
N THR A 68 13.75 9.72 15.41
CA THR A 68 13.63 11.06 14.84
C THR A 68 13.09 12.06 15.85
N MET A 69 12.04 11.68 16.58
CA MET A 69 11.43 12.53 17.60
C MET A 69 12.33 12.75 18.82
N ALA A 70 13.10 11.72 19.21
CA ALA A 70 14.10 11.84 20.25
C ALA A 70 15.16 12.93 19.95
N LYS A 71 15.39 13.21 18.66
CA LYS A 71 16.30 14.27 18.19
C LYS A 71 15.59 15.62 17.94
N GLY A 72 14.28 15.72 18.21
CA GLY A 72 13.48 16.91 17.92
C GLY A 72 13.15 17.11 16.43
N GLY A 73 13.26 16.06 15.62
CA GLY A 73 12.97 16.10 14.19
C GLY A 73 11.51 15.78 13.84
N ASN A 74 11.20 15.86 12.55
CA ASN A 74 9.90 15.49 11.98
C ASN A 74 10.08 14.39 10.95
N VAL A 75 9.13 13.44 10.88
CA VAL A 75 9.06 12.41 9.84
C VAL A 75 8.07 12.86 8.76
N VAL A 76 8.53 12.92 7.52
CA VAL A 76 7.70 13.25 6.36
C VAL A 76 7.59 12.01 5.46
N ILE A 77 6.36 11.56 5.21
CA ILE A 77 6.08 10.36 4.42
C ILE A 77 5.29 10.76 3.18
N PRO A 78 5.87 10.69 1.98
CA PRO A 78 5.13 10.89 0.73
C PRO A 78 4.20 9.71 0.46
N ALA A 79 2.92 10.00 0.20
CA ALA A 79 1.90 8.99 -0.10
C ALA A 79 1.07 9.44 -1.30
N PHE A 80 1.38 8.91 -2.49
CA PHE A 80 0.78 9.33 -3.76
C PHE A 80 -0.24 8.32 -4.31
N ALA A 81 -0.14 7.05 -3.90
CA ALA A 81 -1.02 6.01 -4.40
C ALA A 81 -2.34 5.96 -3.62
N VAL A 82 -3.41 5.61 -4.32
CA VAL A 82 -4.72 5.31 -3.71
C VAL A 82 -4.55 4.20 -2.67
N GLY A 83 -5.14 4.38 -1.50
CA GLY A 83 -5.03 3.43 -0.38
C GLY A 83 -3.74 3.54 0.45
N ARG A 84 -2.66 4.13 -0.06
CA ARG A 84 -1.39 4.22 0.66
C ARG A 84 -1.48 5.08 1.93
N THR A 85 -2.25 6.18 1.89
CA THR A 85 -2.47 7.02 3.07
C THR A 85 -3.23 6.25 4.15
N GLN A 86 -4.27 5.49 3.78
CA GLN A 86 -5.07 4.69 4.69
C GLN A 86 -4.23 3.57 5.33
N GLU A 87 -3.39 2.91 4.55
CA GLU A 87 -2.46 1.89 5.04
C GLU A 87 -1.47 2.48 6.06
N LEU A 88 -0.89 3.65 5.77
CA LEU A 88 -0.01 4.36 6.70
C LEU A 88 -0.73 4.77 7.98
N LEU A 89 -1.96 5.27 7.89
CA LEU A 89 -2.77 5.61 9.07
C LEU A 89 -3.10 4.38 9.91
N TYR A 90 -3.34 3.24 9.27
CA TYR A 90 -3.53 1.97 9.97
C TYR A 90 -2.28 1.59 10.79
N PHE A 91 -1.10 1.62 10.19
CA PHE A 91 0.16 1.35 10.91
C PHE A 91 0.45 2.37 12.02
N ILE A 92 0.21 3.66 11.77
CA ILE A 92 0.38 4.72 12.78
C ILE A 92 -0.57 4.51 13.96
N ARG A 93 -1.82 4.12 13.71
CA ARG A 93 -2.76 3.77 14.77
C ARG A 93 -2.24 2.60 15.59
N GLU A 94 -1.80 1.52 14.95
CA GLU A 94 -1.25 0.35 15.63
C GLU A 94 -0.02 0.72 16.50
N ILE A 95 0.86 1.58 15.97
CA ILE A 95 2.03 2.11 16.69
C ILE A 95 1.60 2.85 17.96
N LYS A 96 0.58 3.68 17.88
CA LYS A 96 0.03 4.43 19.02
C LYS A 96 -0.65 3.50 20.03
N ASP A 97 -1.52 2.61 19.55
CA ASP A 97 -2.25 1.65 20.41
C ASP A 97 -1.28 0.76 21.20
N LYS A 98 -0.18 0.33 20.57
CA LYS A 98 0.88 -0.48 21.19
C LYS A 98 1.95 0.36 21.92
N GLN A 99 1.87 1.68 21.87
CA GLN A 99 2.85 2.61 22.47
C GLN A 99 4.30 2.30 22.08
N LEU A 100 4.55 2.03 20.80
CA LEU A 100 5.87 1.63 20.31
C LEU A 100 6.87 2.80 20.26
N VAL A 101 6.41 4.05 20.16
CA VAL A 101 7.23 5.27 20.22
C VAL A 101 7.36 5.70 21.68
N LYS A 102 8.57 5.61 22.22
CA LYS A 102 8.84 5.85 23.65
C LYS A 102 9.16 7.31 23.95
N SER A 103 9.84 7.99 23.03
CA SER A 103 10.26 9.38 23.19
C SER A 103 9.07 10.35 23.22
N ASN A 104 7.98 10.04 22.52
CA ASN A 104 6.76 10.82 22.50
C ASN A 104 5.56 9.92 22.12
N PRO A 105 4.92 9.21 23.07
CA PRO A 105 3.81 8.30 22.79
C PRO A 105 2.61 8.98 22.12
N ASP A 106 2.38 10.25 22.41
CA ASP A 106 1.25 11.06 21.91
C ASP A 106 1.64 11.92 20.68
N PHE A 107 2.68 11.53 19.93
CA PHE A 107 3.16 12.31 18.79
C PHE A 107 2.01 12.72 17.84
N PRO A 108 1.99 13.98 17.35
CA PRO A 108 0.95 14.45 16.45
C PRO A 108 1.14 13.89 15.05
N VAL A 109 0.03 13.66 14.34
CA VAL A 109 0.01 13.21 12.94
C VAL A 109 -0.79 14.20 12.11
N TYR A 110 -0.20 14.67 11.02
CA TYR A 110 -0.80 15.65 10.13
C TYR A 110 -0.92 15.07 8.72
N ILE A 111 -2.11 15.21 8.14
CA ILE A 111 -2.36 14.83 6.74
C ILE A 111 -2.44 16.12 5.93
N ASP A 112 -1.40 16.38 5.12
CA ASP A 112 -1.32 17.55 4.26
C ASP A 112 -1.56 17.19 2.78
N SER A 113 -2.78 16.70 2.50
CA SER A 113 -3.22 16.40 1.14
C SER A 113 -4.74 16.56 1.05
N PRO A 114 -5.26 17.37 0.11
CA PRO A 114 -6.69 17.47 -0.14
C PRO A 114 -7.33 16.14 -0.58
N LEU A 115 -6.58 15.33 -1.32
CA LEU A 115 -7.03 14.01 -1.80
C LEU A 115 -7.12 13.03 -0.63
N ALA A 116 -6.08 12.92 0.18
CA ALA A 116 -6.05 12.05 1.35
C ALA A 116 -7.16 12.39 2.35
N ARG A 117 -7.41 13.68 2.61
CA ARG A 117 -8.51 14.14 3.48
C ARG A 117 -9.90 13.76 2.98
N ARG A 118 -10.10 13.66 1.66
CA ARG A 118 -11.39 13.24 1.08
C ARG A 118 -11.61 11.74 1.22
N GLU A 119 -10.56 10.96 1.12
CA GLU A 119 -10.61 9.49 1.27
C GLU A 119 -10.84 9.11 2.73
N ASP A 120 -10.18 9.79 3.67
CA ASP A 120 -10.32 9.55 5.11
C ASP A 120 -11.76 9.76 5.61
N ARG A 121 -12.49 10.75 5.07
CA ARG A 121 -13.91 10.98 5.40
C ARG A 121 -14.85 9.86 4.95
N LYS A 122 -14.44 8.99 4.04
CA LYS A 122 -15.23 7.84 3.58
C LYS A 122 -14.96 6.57 4.37
N SER A 123 -13.87 6.51 5.09
CA SER A 123 -13.44 5.34 5.88
C SER A 123 -13.78 5.45 7.38
N VAL A 124 -14.38 6.55 7.82
CA VAL A 124 -14.91 6.69 9.17
C VAL A 124 -16.37 6.24 9.17
N VAL A 125 -16.59 4.95 9.29
CA VAL A 125 -17.86 4.34 9.74
C VAL A 125 -17.54 3.44 10.90
#